data_b0bbae6718e1b5794a7466b618ed907c
#
_entry.id   b0bbae6718e1b5794a7466b618ed907c
#
_cell.length_a   1.000
_cell.length_b   1.000
_cell.length_c   1.000
_cell.angle_alpha   90.00
_cell.angle_beta   90.00
_cell.angle_gamma   90.00
#
_symmetry.space_group_name_H-M   'P 1'
#
loop_
_entity.id
_entity.type
_entity.pdbx_description
1 polymer ?
#
loop_
_entity_poly.entity_id
_entity_poly.type
_entity_poly.pdbx_seq_one_letter_code
_entity_poly.pdbx_strand_id
1 'polypeptide(L)'
;MREENGRQESKFPEGRRININFFWFIIIILTSIIATAVITALSLEAGSEKAVNVGTDTRSEFSKLYNVYDTINANYYEDVDREALIESSIQGMVEGLDDPYSEYMNNEELAQFQESVTGDFEGIGAEVMQEGNRVIITSPMRGSPAEEAGIEPGDEIIAVDDESIEGWTTQEAVQLIRGEKGTDVVLTIVRGEGDPMDVTITRDTIHIDSVTYEEIEGVGHVSINRFQEGTAEEFENKLNMASEDGVEDIIIDFRYNPGGLLDEAVSMINQFIEQNETVLYLEENGGERTEIKTSDDRNDSTEDFNIYILINEGSASASEVFTGALDDLTDATIAGTKSFGKGVVQRTVELGGDSLLKYTNTKWLTPNGTWIHGEGITPDIELVNPDYYRVTMLDPEEVYTEGVSNETVKSIKVALDTLGYDVGDFNETFDASLTETVENFQADNEIEETGDVTGETSTLIMSELREYANSNDAQLDYLINHINGEYTEEEIEEYAEERAQHLEIKDPMNHSLQDADDEDQSTEE
;
A
#
# COMPACT_ATOMS: atom_id res chain seq x y z
N MET A 1 21.50 55.49 -76.12
CA MET A 1 21.72 54.05 -76.12
C MET A 1 20.73 53.46 -75.19
N ARG A 2 19.79 52.69 -75.74
CA ARG A 2 18.59 52.25 -75.06
C ARG A 2 18.87 50.87 -74.38
N GLU A 3 18.57 50.73 -73.11
CA GLU A 3 18.46 49.45 -72.39
C GLU A 3 17.09 48.84 -72.68
N GLU A 4 17.07 47.62 -73.17
CA GLU A 4 15.86 46.80 -73.31
C GLU A 4 15.75 45.90 -72.08
N ASN A 5 14.70 46.14 -71.31
CA ASN A 5 14.27 45.28 -70.20
C ASN A 5 13.48 44.10 -70.76
N GLY A 6 14.05 42.90 -70.71
CA GLY A 6 13.36 41.66 -71.02
C GLY A 6 12.56 41.16 -69.79
N ARG A 7 11.24 41.26 -69.87
CA ARG A 7 10.31 40.56 -68.91
C ARG A 7 10.21 39.10 -69.32
N GLN A 8 10.65 38.21 -68.47
CA GLN A 8 10.32 36.80 -68.56
C GLN A 8 8.86 36.58 -68.05
N GLU A 9 7.97 36.21 -68.95
CA GLU A 9 6.64 35.70 -68.61
C GLU A 9 6.74 34.25 -68.15
N SER A 10 6.35 33.98 -66.88
CA SER A 10 6.17 32.62 -66.36
C SER A 10 4.87 32.06 -66.94
N LYS A 11 4.96 31.07 -67.81
CA LYS A 11 3.81 30.29 -68.27
C LYS A 11 3.41 29.31 -67.19
N PHE A 12 2.29 29.58 -66.51
CA PHE A 12 1.57 28.57 -65.72
C PHE A 12 0.88 27.57 -66.68
N PRO A 13 0.94 26.26 -66.44
CA PRO A 13 0.23 25.32 -67.30
C PRO A 13 -1.29 25.53 -67.15
N GLU A 14 -1.95 25.60 -68.30
CA GLU A 14 -3.43 25.70 -68.34
C GLU A 14 -4.08 24.53 -67.61
N GLY A 15 -4.78 24.83 -66.55
CA GLY A 15 -5.56 23.87 -65.83
C GLY A 15 -6.66 23.24 -66.69
N ARG A 16 -6.64 21.92 -66.81
CA ARG A 16 -7.71 21.14 -67.45
C ARG A 16 -9.03 21.48 -66.78
N ARG A 17 -9.90 22.29 -67.42
CA ARG A 17 -11.25 22.55 -66.93
C ARG A 17 -12.08 21.28 -67.12
N ILE A 18 -12.42 20.58 -65.99
CA ILE A 18 -13.37 19.47 -65.99
C ILE A 18 -14.77 20.09 -65.97
N ASN A 19 -15.49 19.97 -67.07
CA ASN A 19 -16.87 20.43 -67.13
C ASN A 19 -17.77 19.35 -66.56
N ILE A 20 -18.03 19.43 -65.24
CA ILE A 20 -18.97 18.55 -64.58
C ILE A 20 -20.36 19.18 -64.69
N ASN A 21 -21.31 18.45 -65.26
CA ASN A 21 -22.71 18.84 -65.28
C ASN A 21 -23.19 19.03 -63.85
N PHE A 22 -23.93 20.12 -63.59
CA PHE A 22 -24.45 20.46 -62.24
C PHE A 22 -25.12 19.29 -61.52
N PHE A 23 -25.80 18.44 -62.27
CA PHE A 23 -26.42 17.21 -61.76
C PHE A 23 -25.36 16.22 -61.21
N TRP A 24 -24.28 15.99 -61.91
CA TRP A 24 -23.18 15.13 -61.47
C TRP A 24 -22.38 15.74 -60.29
N PHE A 25 -22.29 17.05 -60.22
CA PHE A 25 -21.67 17.75 -59.10
C PHE A 25 -22.47 17.54 -57.81
N ILE A 26 -23.80 17.61 -57.84
CA ILE A 26 -24.66 17.32 -56.71
C ILE A 26 -24.55 15.85 -56.29
N ILE A 27 -24.49 14.91 -57.24
CA ILE A 27 -24.33 13.48 -56.93
C ILE A 27 -22.98 13.22 -56.22
N ILE A 28 -21.88 13.83 -56.67
CA ILE A 28 -20.57 13.68 -56.02
C ILE A 28 -20.59 14.24 -54.61
N ILE A 29 -21.23 15.36 -54.35
CA ILE A 29 -21.38 15.94 -53.03
C ILE A 29 -22.23 15.01 -52.12
N LEU A 30 -23.38 14.52 -52.61
CA LEU A 30 -24.23 13.62 -51.88
C LEU A 30 -23.56 12.28 -51.56
N THR A 31 -22.83 11.71 -52.52
CA THR A 31 -22.09 10.46 -52.29
C THR A 31 -20.90 10.68 -51.33
N SER A 32 -20.25 11.83 -51.36
CA SER A 32 -19.18 12.20 -50.42
C SER A 32 -19.75 12.35 -48.99
N ILE A 33 -20.89 13.01 -48.83
CA ILE A 33 -21.55 13.16 -47.52
C ILE A 33 -21.99 11.79 -46.95
N ILE A 34 -22.57 10.94 -47.82
CA ILE A 34 -22.97 9.59 -47.41
C ILE A 34 -21.76 8.73 -47.05
N ALA A 35 -20.69 8.79 -47.86
CA ALA A 35 -19.46 8.06 -47.60
C ALA A 35 -18.80 8.53 -46.28
N THR A 36 -18.76 9.83 -46.01
CA THR A 36 -18.25 10.39 -44.77
C THR A 36 -19.10 9.93 -43.57
N ALA A 37 -20.43 9.98 -43.71
CA ALA A 37 -21.34 9.53 -42.67
C ALA A 37 -21.17 8.01 -42.35
N VAL A 38 -21.02 7.18 -43.39
CA VAL A 38 -20.79 5.73 -43.25
C VAL A 38 -19.39 5.46 -42.64
N ILE A 39 -18.34 6.17 -43.09
CA ILE A 39 -17.01 6.01 -42.51
C ILE A 39 -17.00 6.46 -41.04
N THR A 40 -17.68 7.55 -40.70
CA THR A 40 -17.81 8.01 -39.31
C THR A 40 -18.59 7.03 -38.46
N ALA A 41 -19.69 6.48 -38.97
CA ALA A 41 -20.48 5.46 -38.27
C ALA A 41 -19.64 4.17 -38.04
N LEU A 42 -18.94 3.69 -39.07
CA LEU A 42 -18.06 2.51 -38.95
C LEU A 42 -16.84 2.75 -38.04
N SER A 43 -16.32 3.98 -38.00
CA SER A 43 -15.22 4.35 -37.09
C SER A 43 -15.71 4.42 -35.64
N LEU A 44 -16.95 4.82 -35.41
CA LEU A 44 -17.59 4.81 -34.10
C LEU A 44 -17.96 3.38 -33.64
N GLU A 45 -18.28 2.47 -34.55
CA GLU A 45 -18.50 1.05 -34.23
C GLU A 45 -17.20 0.26 -34.02
N ALA A 46 -16.14 0.60 -34.73
CA ALA A 46 -14.84 -0.08 -34.61
C ALA A 46 -13.97 0.42 -33.43
N GLY A 47 -14.38 1.51 -32.80
CA GLY A 47 -13.70 2.12 -31.63
C GLY A 47 -14.53 2.04 -30.35
N SER A 48 -15.56 1.21 -30.28
CA SER A 48 -16.33 1.05 -29.05
C SER A 48 -15.72 0.02 -28.10
N GLU A 49 -14.61 0.33 -27.45
CA GLU A 49 -14.66 0.26 -25.99
C GLU A 49 -15.96 0.98 -25.59
N LYS A 50 -16.75 0.40 -24.70
CA LYS A 50 -18.01 1.00 -24.23
C LYS A 50 -17.72 2.43 -23.78
N ALA A 51 -17.74 3.39 -24.70
CA ALA A 51 -17.77 4.78 -24.31
C ALA A 51 -19.02 4.90 -23.45
N VAL A 52 -18.82 5.16 -22.17
CA VAL A 52 -19.89 5.57 -21.28
C VAL A 52 -20.55 6.73 -22.01
N ASN A 53 -21.74 6.46 -22.52
CA ASN A 53 -22.47 7.44 -23.31
C ASN A 53 -22.93 8.51 -22.32
N VAL A 54 -22.08 9.53 -22.13
CA VAL A 54 -22.44 10.75 -21.42
C VAL A 54 -23.36 11.52 -22.35
N GLY A 55 -24.54 10.91 -22.55
CA GLY A 55 -25.59 11.50 -23.34
C GLY A 55 -26.07 12.76 -22.63
N THR A 56 -26.25 13.82 -23.40
CA THR A 56 -26.86 15.09 -23.00
C THR A 56 -28.34 14.96 -22.65
N ASP A 57 -28.92 13.77 -22.69
CA ASP A 57 -30.26 13.48 -22.21
C ASP A 57 -30.20 13.38 -20.68
N THR A 58 -30.90 14.27 -19.99
CA THR A 58 -31.13 14.21 -18.54
C THR A 58 -31.64 12.82 -18.20
N ARG A 59 -30.78 12.00 -17.57
CA ARG A 59 -31.17 10.67 -17.10
C ARG A 59 -32.25 10.85 -16.06
N SER A 60 -33.46 10.41 -16.37
CA SER A 60 -34.65 10.58 -15.49
C SER A 60 -34.43 9.94 -14.11
N GLU A 61 -33.56 8.96 -14.02
CA GLU A 61 -33.15 8.28 -12.78
C GLU A 61 -32.43 9.22 -11.81
N PHE A 62 -31.69 10.24 -12.30
CA PHE A 62 -31.04 11.24 -11.46
C PHE A 62 -31.93 12.41 -11.03
N SER A 63 -33.20 12.45 -11.45
CA SER A 63 -34.14 13.55 -11.11
C SER A 63 -34.25 13.74 -9.59
N LYS A 64 -34.22 12.65 -8.81
CA LYS A 64 -34.27 12.72 -7.34
C LYS A 64 -33.02 13.38 -6.77
N LEU A 65 -31.85 13.03 -7.29
CA LEU A 65 -30.58 13.61 -6.88
C LEU A 65 -30.53 15.11 -7.18
N TYR A 66 -30.91 15.53 -8.38
CA TYR A 66 -31.00 16.95 -8.74
C TYR A 66 -31.98 17.72 -7.85
N ASN A 67 -33.16 17.16 -7.56
CA ASN A 67 -34.14 17.81 -6.69
C ASN A 67 -33.61 17.97 -5.26
N VAL A 68 -32.89 16.99 -4.73
CA VAL A 68 -32.27 17.07 -3.40
C VAL A 68 -31.18 18.14 -3.40
N TYR A 69 -30.27 18.12 -4.38
CA TYR A 69 -29.21 19.11 -4.54
C TYR A 69 -29.78 20.54 -4.63
N ASP A 70 -30.76 20.79 -5.51
CA ASP A 70 -31.38 22.10 -5.68
C ASP A 70 -32.10 22.56 -4.41
N THR A 71 -32.77 21.63 -3.71
CA THR A 71 -33.49 21.93 -2.46
C THR A 71 -32.54 22.35 -1.35
N ILE A 72 -31.44 21.62 -1.16
CA ILE A 72 -30.39 21.95 -0.16
C ILE A 72 -29.79 23.30 -0.51
N ASN A 73 -29.33 23.50 -1.74
CA ASN A 73 -28.67 24.70 -2.19
C ASN A 73 -29.57 25.96 -2.12
N ALA A 74 -30.91 25.79 -2.21
CA ALA A 74 -31.84 26.90 -2.15
C ALA A 74 -32.37 27.22 -0.74
N ASN A 75 -32.39 26.24 0.18
CA ASN A 75 -33.15 26.34 1.43
C ASN A 75 -32.36 26.00 2.69
N TYR A 76 -31.12 25.53 2.59
CA TYR A 76 -30.31 25.27 3.77
C TYR A 76 -30.02 26.57 4.51
N TYR A 77 -29.92 26.56 5.83
CA TYR A 77 -29.87 27.75 6.66
C TYR A 77 -28.50 28.48 6.67
N GLU A 78 -27.46 27.80 6.20
CA GLU A 78 -26.10 28.30 6.02
C GLU A 78 -25.67 28.26 4.55
N ASP A 79 -24.55 28.89 4.23
CA ASP A 79 -23.95 28.82 2.90
C ASP A 79 -23.50 27.38 2.62
N VAL A 80 -23.85 26.87 1.43
CA VAL A 80 -23.53 25.52 1.00
C VAL A 80 -22.34 25.56 0.05
N ASP A 81 -21.30 24.80 0.38
CA ASP A 81 -20.24 24.47 -0.55
C ASP A 81 -20.79 23.44 -1.57
N ARG A 82 -20.96 23.92 -2.80
CA ARG A 82 -21.56 23.13 -3.87
C ARG A 82 -20.65 22.03 -4.39
N GLU A 83 -19.34 22.28 -4.37
CA GLU A 83 -18.32 21.33 -4.84
C GLU A 83 -18.22 20.18 -3.84
N ALA A 84 -18.08 20.51 -2.55
CA ALA A 84 -18.08 19.49 -1.49
C ALA A 84 -19.36 18.64 -1.48
N LEU A 85 -20.53 19.24 -1.79
CA LEU A 85 -21.78 18.49 -1.85
C LEU A 85 -21.83 17.52 -3.05
N ILE A 86 -21.23 17.89 -4.18
CA ILE A 86 -21.11 17.00 -5.36
C ILE A 86 -20.13 15.87 -5.05
N GLU A 87 -18.94 16.18 -4.50
CA GLU A 87 -17.94 15.19 -4.10
C GLU A 87 -18.53 14.15 -3.15
N SER A 88 -19.20 14.59 -2.07
CA SER A 88 -19.87 13.68 -1.13
C SER A 88 -20.95 12.82 -1.79
N SER A 89 -21.63 13.35 -2.83
CA SER A 89 -22.62 12.57 -3.57
C SER A 89 -22.00 11.49 -4.44
N ILE A 90 -20.83 11.74 -5.02
CA ILE A 90 -20.07 10.77 -5.80
C ILE A 90 -19.53 9.69 -4.87
N GLN A 91 -18.92 10.09 -3.74
CA GLN A 91 -18.43 9.17 -2.73
C GLN A 91 -19.54 8.23 -2.23
N GLY A 92 -20.70 8.76 -1.82
CA GLY A 92 -21.83 7.95 -1.39
C GLY A 92 -22.41 7.04 -2.50
N MET A 93 -22.18 7.37 -3.79
CA MET A 93 -22.56 6.48 -4.89
C MET A 93 -21.61 5.28 -5.00
N VAL A 94 -20.32 5.47 -4.74
CA VAL A 94 -19.31 4.41 -4.75
C VAL A 94 -19.46 3.53 -3.50
N GLU A 95 -19.66 4.12 -2.33
CA GLU A 95 -19.97 3.42 -1.07
C GLU A 95 -21.21 2.51 -1.20
N GLY A 96 -22.19 2.93 -2.00
CA GLY A 96 -23.38 2.12 -2.30
C GLY A 96 -23.13 0.86 -3.13
N LEU A 97 -21.88 0.56 -3.53
CA LEU A 97 -21.49 -0.72 -4.14
C LEU A 97 -21.28 -1.81 -3.08
N ASP A 98 -21.11 -1.43 -1.81
CA ASP A 98 -20.75 -2.34 -0.72
C ASP A 98 -19.50 -3.16 -1.05
N ASP A 99 -18.54 -2.49 -1.69
CA ASP A 99 -17.24 -3.04 -2.11
C ASP A 99 -16.10 -2.23 -1.48
N PRO A 100 -15.39 -2.79 -0.50
CA PRO A 100 -14.33 -2.08 0.22
C PRO A 100 -13.10 -1.74 -0.65
N TYR A 101 -13.04 -2.27 -1.86
CA TYR A 101 -11.93 -2.04 -2.79
C TYR A 101 -12.23 -0.98 -3.84
N SER A 102 -13.50 -0.56 -3.96
CA SER A 102 -13.93 0.51 -4.86
C SER A 102 -13.93 1.85 -4.14
N GLU A 103 -13.30 2.85 -4.72
CA GLU A 103 -13.02 4.13 -4.07
C GLU A 103 -13.07 5.28 -5.06
N TYR A 104 -13.65 6.39 -4.66
CA TYR A 104 -13.52 7.67 -5.34
C TYR A 104 -12.43 8.48 -4.63
N MET A 105 -11.47 8.98 -5.38
CA MET A 105 -10.35 9.77 -4.88
C MET A 105 -10.46 11.19 -5.38
N ASN A 106 -10.46 12.14 -4.47
CA ASN A 106 -10.28 13.57 -4.76
C ASN A 106 -8.80 13.87 -5.08
N ASN A 107 -8.47 15.13 -5.32
CA ASN A 107 -7.10 15.54 -5.70
C ASN A 107 -6.03 15.15 -4.67
N GLU A 108 -6.31 15.31 -3.37
CA GLU A 108 -5.37 14.99 -2.31
C GLU A 108 -5.15 13.46 -2.19
N GLU A 109 -6.24 12.69 -2.20
CA GLU A 109 -6.21 11.23 -2.16
C GLU A 109 -5.56 10.65 -3.43
N LEU A 110 -5.79 11.27 -4.59
CA LEU A 110 -5.12 10.90 -5.85
C LEU A 110 -3.60 11.12 -5.77
N ALA A 111 -3.15 12.23 -5.18
CA ALA A 111 -1.71 12.47 -5.01
C ALA A 111 -1.07 11.42 -4.11
N GLN A 112 -1.70 11.06 -2.99
CA GLN A 112 -1.23 9.99 -2.10
C GLN A 112 -1.24 8.62 -2.80
N PHE A 113 -2.28 8.35 -3.59
CA PHE A 113 -2.34 7.13 -4.39
C PHE A 113 -1.20 7.07 -5.42
N GLN A 114 -0.91 8.18 -6.11
CA GLN A 114 0.20 8.26 -7.07
C GLN A 114 1.55 8.04 -6.38
N GLU A 115 1.82 8.67 -5.22
CA GLU A 115 3.01 8.39 -4.41
C GLU A 115 3.12 6.89 -4.07
N SER A 116 2.00 6.26 -3.73
CA SER A 116 1.97 4.82 -3.41
C SER A 116 2.23 3.91 -4.61
N VAL A 117 1.93 4.37 -5.82
CA VAL A 117 2.16 3.63 -7.08
C VAL A 117 3.59 3.78 -7.55
N THR A 118 4.17 4.99 -7.48
CA THR A 118 5.53 5.26 -7.95
C THR A 118 6.60 4.93 -6.92
N GLY A 119 6.27 4.91 -5.63
CA GLY A 119 7.25 4.85 -4.54
C GLY A 119 8.02 6.16 -4.34
N ASP A 120 7.66 7.20 -5.08
CA ASP A 120 8.29 8.50 -5.07
C ASP A 120 7.46 9.50 -4.26
N PHE A 121 8.12 10.31 -3.45
CA PHE A 121 7.49 11.47 -2.81
C PHE A 121 8.38 12.72 -2.93
N GLU A 122 7.78 13.90 -2.85
CA GLU A 122 8.53 15.14 -2.89
C GLU A 122 8.82 15.66 -1.47
N GLY A 123 10.11 15.84 -1.14
CA GLY A 123 10.52 16.24 0.19
C GLY A 123 12.02 16.31 0.37
N ILE A 124 12.46 16.14 1.61
CA ILE A 124 13.87 16.21 1.99
C ILE A 124 14.55 14.84 2.13
N GLY A 125 13.80 13.75 2.24
CA GLY A 125 14.34 12.39 2.42
C GLY A 125 14.96 12.17 3.79
N ALA A 126 14.15 12.33 4.84
CA ALA A 126 14.50 11.97 6.21
C ALA A 126 13.33 11.25 6.89
N GLU A 127 13.65 10.23 7.68
CA GLU A 127 12.72 9.60 8.59
C GLU A 127 12.62 10.40 9.87
N VAL A 128 11.39 10.56 10.37
CA VAL A 128 11.12 11.30 11.60
C VAL A 128 10.23 10.49 12.54
N MET A 129 10.45 10.65 13.83
CA MET A 129 9.66 10.01 14.87
C MET A 129 9.21 11.02 15.92
N GLN A 130 8.15 10.64 16.66
CA GLN A 130 7.70 11.38 17.83
C GLN A 130 8.40 10.84 19.08
N GLU A 131 9.04 11.72 19.85
CA GLU A 131 9.54 11.40 21.17
C GLU A 131 8.94 12.37 22.20
N GLY A 132 7.91 11.95 22.89
CA GLY A 132 7.12 12.84 23.75
C GLY A 132 6.48 13.97 22.93
N ASN A 133 6.85 15.23 23.22
CA ASN A 133 6.37 16.43 22.50
C ASN A 133 7.34 16.90 21.40
N ARG A 134 8.34 16.09 21.03
CA ARG A 134 9.40 16.46 20.09
C ARG A 134 9.31 15.64 18.82
N VAL A 135 9.64 16.26 17.70
CA VAL A 135 9.82 15.60 16.41
C VAL A 135 11.31 15.44 16.17
N ILE A 136 11.79 14.19 16.09
CA ILE A 136 13.21 13.86 15.99
C ILE A 136 13.47 13.15 14.67
N ILE A 137 14.59 13.49 14.04
CA ILE A 137 15.08 12.77 12.87
C ILE A 137 15.66 11.44 13.30
N THR A 138 15.04 10.34 12.86
CA THR A 138 15.55 8.98 13.07
C THR A 138 16.77 8.74 12.19
N SER A 139 16.64 9.03 10.89
CA SER A 139 17.77 8.97 9.97
C SER A 139 17.50 9.76 8.67
N PRO A 140 18.51 10.44 8.09
CA PRO A 140 18.43 10.88 6.71
C PRO A 140 18.58 9.68 5.78
N MET A 141 17.79 9.64 4.68
CA MET A 141 17.90 8.62 3.65
C MET A 141 19.19 8.82 2.86
N ARG A 142 19.83 7.72 2.48
CA ARG A 142 21.10 7.76 1.74
C ARG A 142 20.94 8.45 0.38
N GLY A 143 21.79 9.44 0.09
CA GLY A 143 21.76 10.23 -1.14
C GLY A 143 20.63 11.26 -1.19
N SER A 144 19.93 11.49 -0.08
CA SER A 144 18.83 12.46 0.00
C SER A 144 19.33 13.90 0.22
N PRO A 145 18.49 14.91 -0.10
CA PRO A 145 18.77 16.31 0.25
C PRO A 145 19.07 16.56 1.73
N ALA A 146 18.42 15.81 2.63
CA ALA A 146 18.66 15.91 4.07
C ALA A 146 20.08 15.45 4.44
N GLU A 147 20.54 14.31 3.89
CA GLU A 147 21.92 13.83 4.08
C GLU A 147 22.94 14.83 3.52
N GLU A 148 22.71 15.33 2.29
CA GLU A 148 23.60 16.33 1.66
C GLU A 148 23.65 17.66 2.43
N ALA A 149 22.57 18.05 3.09
CA ALA A 149 22.50 19.23 3.94
C ALA A 149 23.15 19.03 5.32
N GLY A 150 23.54 17.80 5.66
CA GLY A 150 24.23 17.47 6.91
C GLY A 150 23.27 17.28 8.10
N ILE A 151 22.05 16.87 7.85
CA ILE A 151 21.12 16.37 8.88
C ILE A 151 21.69 15.05 9.43
N GLU A 152 21.59 14.87 10.75
CA GLU A 152 22.11 13.69 11.44
C GLU A 152 21.01 13.00 12.27
N PRO A 153 21.12 11.69 12.52
CA PRO A 153 20.22 10.99 13.44
C PRO A 153 20.24 11.65 14.83
N GLY A 154 19.05 11.84 15.42
CA GLY A 154 18.87 12.48 16.72
C GLY A 154 18.73 14.01 16.67
N ASP A 155 18.75 14.63 15.48
CA ASP A 155 18.41 16.06 15.36
C ASP A 155 16.96 16.30 15.72
N GLU A 156 16.68 17.16 16.69
CA GLU A 156 15.33 17.60 17.07
C GLU A 156 14.90 18.77 16.19
N ILE A 157 13.75 18.65 15.50
CA ILE A 157 13.19 19.73 14.71
C ILE A 157 12.31 20.58 15.61
N ILE A 158 12.65 21.87 15.79
CA ILE A 158 11.90 22.80 16.63
C ILE A 158 11.08 23.82 15.84
N ALA A 159 11.46 24.09 14.57
CA ALA A 159 10.70 24.95 13.68
C ALA A 159 10.93 24.56 12.19
N VAL A 160 9.95 24.87 11.35
CA VAL A 160 9.99 24.75 9.89
C VAL A 160 9.60 26.11 9.29
N ASP A 161 10.46 26.71 8.44
CA ASP A 161 10.27 28.03 7.82
C ASP A 161 9.87 29.12 8.84
N ASP A 162 10.61 29.21 9.95
CA ASP A 162 10.35 30.10 11.09
C ASP A 162 9.04 29.80 11.89
N GLU A 163 8.26 28.79 11.54
CA GLU A 163 7.08 28.36 12.28
C GLU A 163 7.45 27.30 13.32
N SER A 164 7.18 27.56 14.61
CA SER A 164 7.46 26.60 15.68
C SER A 164 6.53 25.41 15.59
N ILE A 165 7.11 24.18 15.67
CA ILE A 165 6.37 22.93 15.69
C ILE A 165 6.35 22.27 17.07
N GLU A 166 6.64 23.02 18.14
CA GLU A 166 6.59 22.50 19.51
C GLU A 166 5.19 21.98 19.87
N GLY A 167 5.11 20.70 20.23
CA GLY A 167 3.86 20.03 20.56
C GLY A 167 3.04 19.55 19.36
N TRP A 168 3.56 19.68 18.15
CA TRP A 168 2.93 19.14 16.95
C TRP A 168 3.14 17.62 16.86
N THR A 169 2.24 16.97 16.15
CA THR A 169 2.41 15.58 15.74
C THR A 169 3.44 15.50 14.60
N THR A 170 4.06 14.35 14.45
CA THR A 170 4.96 14.07 13.31
C THR A 170 4.26 14.32 11.97
N GLN A 171 2.99 13.96 11.86
CA GLN A 171 2.21 14.15 10.63
C GLN A 171 2.04 15.63 10.27
N GLU A 172 1.73 16.49 11.25
CA GLU A 172 1.62 17.93 11.04
C GLU A 172 2.96 18.56 10.63
N ALA A 173 4.06 18.15 11.28
CA ALA A 173 5.39 18.61 10.93
C ALA A 173 5.80 18.18 9.51
N VAL A 174 5.55 16.92 9.14
CA VAL A 174 5.85 16.37 7.81
C VAL A 174 5.09 17.12 6.72
N GLN A 175 3.84 17.55 6.95
CA GLN A 175 3.09 18.35 5.97
C GLN A 175 3.76 19.68 5.63
N LEU A 176 4.45 20.32 6.58
CA LEU A 176 5.22 21.55 6.31
C LEU A 176 6.57 21.26 5.64
N ILE A 177 7.22 20.14 6.04
CA ILE A 177 8.53 19.75 5.51
C ILE A 177 8.43 19.33 4.06
N ARG A 178 7.38 18.59 3.68
CA ARG A 178 7.08 18.21 2.30
C ARG A 178 6.77 19.43 1.43
N GLY A 179 6.86 19.29 0.12
CA GLY A 179 6.49 20.32 -0.83
C GLY A 179 7.20 20.14 -2.17
N GLU A 180 6.85 20.98 -3.13
CA GLU A 180 7.24 20.88 -4.54
C GLU A 180 8.76 20.80 -4.72
N LYS A 181 9.20 19.84 -5.55
CA LYS A 181 10.59 19.65 -5.95
C LYS A 181 11.24 20.95 -6.40
N GLY A 182 12.46 21.21 -5.93
CA GLY A 182 13.25 22.39 -6.25
C GLY A 182 12.91 23.62 -5.40
N THR A 183 11.96 23.51 -4.47
CA THR A 183 11.72 24.56 -3.46
C THR A 183 12.59 24.33 -2.22
N ASP A 184 12.93 25.40 -1.52
CA ASP A 184 13.70 25.31 -0.29
C ASP A 184 12.78 25.24 0.93
N VAL A 185 13.21 24.50 1.96
CA VAL A 185 12.66 24.53 3.31
C VAL A 185 13.77 24.80 4.31
N VAL A 186 13.51 25.56 5.34
CA VAL A 186 14.44 25.83 6.42
C VAL A 186 14.00 25.08 7.68
N LEU A 187 14.80 24.08 8.10
CA LEU A 187 14.60 23.41 9.38
C LEU A 187 15.45 24.10 10.45
N THR A 188 14.84 24.55 11.52
CA THR A 188 15.58 24.92 12.74
C THR A 188 15.68 23.67 13.60
N ILE A 189 16.90 23.16 13.77
CA ILE A 189 17.18 21.93 14.51
C ILE A 189 18.01 22.18 15.76
N VAL A 190 17.89 21.28 16.74
CA VAL A 190 18.78 21.19 17.91
C VAL A 190 19.47 19.84 17.88
N ARG A 191 20.80 19.85 17.87
CA ARG A 191 21.63 18.65 17.87
C ARG A 191 22.21 18.41 19.27
N GLY A 192 21.74 17.37 19.94
CA GLY A 192 22.11 17.08 21.33
C GLY A 192 21.83 18.23 22.28
N GLU A 193 22.85 18.68 23.05
CA GLU A 193 22.74 19.85 23.96
C GLU A 193 23.20 21.16 23.29
N GLY A 194 23.26 21.21 21.94
CA GLY A 194 23.71 22.37 21.18
C GLY A 194 22.73 23.52 21.12
N ASP A 195 23.18 24.67 20.59
CA ASP A 195 22.29 25.79 20.28
C ASP A 195 21.48 25.49 18.99
N PRO A 196 20.24 26.04 18.86
CA PRO A 196 19.47 25.92 17.62
C PRO A 196 20.24 26.40 16.39
N MET A 197 20.10 25.68 15.27
CA MET A 197 20.74 26.02 14.00
C MET A 197 19.77 25.84 12.83
N ASP A 198 19.83 26.77 11.87
CA ASP A 198 19.02 26.69 10.67
C ASP A 198 19.74 25.89 9.58
N VAL A 199 19.04 24.93 9.01
CA VAL A 199 19.52 24.11 7.88
C VAL A 199 18.55 24.33 6.71
N THR A 200 19.05 24.91 5.62
CA THR A 200 18.28 25.06 4.39
C THR A 200 18.44 23.83 3.53
N ILE A 201 17.34 23.21 3.12
CA ILE A 201 17.30 21.98 2.33
C ILE A 201 16.45 22.22 1.10
N THR A 202 16.98 21.96 -0.09
CA THR A 202 16.21 22.02 -1.34
C THR A 202 15.50 20.69 -1.52
N ARG A 203 14.18 20.70 -1.60
CA ARG A 203 13.36 19.49 -1.79
C ARG A 203 13.65 18.83 -3.13
N ASP A 204 13.62 17.51 -3.14
CA ASP A 204 13.75 16.71 -4.37
C ASP A 204 12.73 15.56 -4.36
N THR A 205 12.65 14.82 -5.47
CA THR A 205 11.95 13.55 -5.53
C THR A 205 12.79 12.51 -4.81
N ILE A 206 12.20 11.84 -3.84
CA ILE A 206 12.82 10.79 -3.03
C ILE A 206 12.15 9.46 -3.41
N HIS A 207 12.92 8.51 -3.86
CA HIS A 207 12.46 7.14 -4.10
C HIS A 207 12.66 6.29 -2.84
N ILE A 208 11.65 5.50 -2.49
CA ILE A 208 11.73 4.52 -1.41
C ILE A 208 11.81 3.13 -2.04
N ASP A 209 12.94 2.45 -1.85
CA ASP A 209 13.12 1.08 -2.30
C ASP A 209 12.00 0.18 -1.70
N SER A 210 11.37 -0.59 -2.56
CA SER A 210 10.31 -1.56 -2.17
C SER A 210 10.87 -2.92 -1.81
N VAL A 211 12.13 -3.20 -2.16
CA VAL A 211 12.78 -4.49 -1.98
C VAL A 211 14.09 -4.33 -1.20
N THR A 212 14.22 -5.08 -0.12
CA THR A 212 15.48 -5.19 0.63
C THR A 212 16.03 -6.62 0.56
N TYR A 213 17.33 -6.77 0.76
CA TYR A 213 18.01 -8.07 0.81
C TYR A 213 19.07 -8.06 1.90
N GLU A 214 19.10 -9.14 2.65
CA GLU A 214 20.16 -9.46 3.60
C GLU A 214 20.45 -10.97 3.61
N GLU A 215 21.69 -11.36 3.90
CA GLU A 215 22.05 -12.75 4.13
C GLU A 215 22.04 -13.01 5.65
N ILE A 216 21.25 -13.98 6.09
CA ILE A 216 21.10 -14.34 7.51
C ILE A 216 21.41 -15.83 7.66
N GLU A 217 22.50 -16.18 8.32
CA GLU A 217 22.90 -17.56 8.63
C GLU A 217 22.97 -18.50 7.40
N GLY A 218 23.37 -17.94 6.25
CA GLY A 218 23.50 -18.67 4.98
C GLY A 218 22.24 -18.72 4.14
N VAL A 219 21.15 -18.10 4.59
CA VAL A 219 19.87 -17.98 3.89
C VAL A 219 19.71 -16.56 3.37
N GLY A 220 19.29 -16.39 2.12
CA GLY A 220 18.97 -15.09 1.54
C GLY A 220 17.56 -14.65 1.95
N HIS A 221 17.43 -13.52 2.61
CA HIS A 221 16.14 -12.91 2.96
C HIS A 221 15.88 -11.71 2.07
N VAL A 222 14.85 -11.79 1.21
CA VAL A 222 14.38 -10.73 0.34
C VAL A 222 12.99 -10.28 0.81
N SER A 223 12.91 -9.09 1.40
CA SER A 223 11.65 -8.53 1.88
C SER A 223 11.08 -7.53 0.88
N ILE A 224 9.81 -7.66 0.56
CA ILE A 224 9.07 -6.81 -0.36
C ILE A 224 7.91 -6.17 0.40
N ASN A 225 7.96 -4.84 0.58
CA ASN A 225 6.94 -4.13 1.35
C ASN A 225 5.72 -3.71 0.52
N ARG A 226 5.88 -3.57 -0.81
CA ARG A 226 4.81 -3.18 -1.74
C ARG A 226 5.22 -3.50 -3.18
N PHE A 227 4.24 -3.60 -4.08
CA PHE A 227 4.46 -3.65 -5.53
C PHE A 227 4.20 -2.26 -6.13
N GLN A 228 5.25 -1.45 -6.25
CA GLN A 228 5.28 -0.12 -6.87
C GLN A 228 6.03 -0.16 -8.21
N GLU A 229 6.04 0.93 -8.96
CA GLU A 229 6.81 1.02 -10.21
C GLU A 229 8.30 0.77 -9.94
N GLY A 230 8.89 -0.20 -10.65
CA GLY A 230 10.31 -0.58 -10.51
C GLY A 230 10.59 -1.70 -9.52
N THR A 231 9.60 -2.17 -8.74
CA THR A 231 9.79 -3.28 -7.77
C THR A 231 10.38 -4.53 -8.41
N ALA A 232 9.98 -4.87 -9.64
CA ALA A 232 10.51 -6.04 -10.32
C ALA A 232 12.00 -5.89 -10.69
N GLU A 233 12.47 -4.70 -11.06
CA GLU A 233 13.88 -4.40 -11.30
C GLU A 233 14.69 -4.43 -10.00
N GLU A 234 14.17 -3.84 -8.93
CA GLU A 234 14.78 -3.93 -7.61
C GLU A 234 14.92 -5.39 -7.16
N PHE A 235 13.86 -6.19 -7.31
CA PHE A 235 13.82 -7.59 -6.95
C PHE A 235 14.86 -8.41 -7.75
N GLU A 236 14.93 -8.23 -9.08
CA GLU A 236 15.94 -8.88 -9.92
C GLU A 236 17.36 -8.55 -9.44
N ASN A 237 17.62 -7.28 -9.11
CA ASN A 237 18.92 -6.86 -8.57
C ASN A 237 19.26 -7.55 -7.24
N LYS A 238 18.26 -7.72 -6.33
CA LYS A 238 18.48 -8.41 -5.05
C LYS A 238 18.69 -9.91 -5.23
N LEU A 239 17.96 -10.56 -6.17
CA LEU A 239 18.19 -11.96 -6.52
C LEU A 239 19.62 -12.20 -7.09
N ASN A 240 20.09 -11.28 -7.93
CA ASN A 240 21.44 -11.36 -8.46
C ASN A 240 22.49 -11.21 -7.34
N MET A 241 22.26 -10.32 -6.35
CA MET A 241 23.12 -10.18 -5.17
C MET A 241 23.14 -11.50 -4.35
N ALA A 242 21.98 -12.09 -4.10
CA ALA A 242 21.87 -13.37 -3.38
C ALA A 242 22.65 -14.48 -4.10
N SER A 243 22.54 -14.55 -5.42
CA SER A 243 23.32 -15.50 -6.24
C SER A 243 24.84 -15.23 -6.17
N GLU A 244 25.26 -13.95 -6.16
CA GLU A 244 26.68 -13.58 -6.01
C GLU A 244 27.22 -13.93 -4.62
N ASP A 245 26.40 -13.82 -3.58
CA ASP A 245 26.75 -14.22 -2.20
C ASP A 245 26.79 -15.76 -2.05
N GLY A 246 26.22 -16.50 -3.02
CA GLY A 246 26.29 -17.95 -3.10
C GLY A 246 25.32 -18.66 -2.16
N VAL A 247 24.21 -18.02 -1.80
CA VAL A 247 23.11 -18.67 -1.06
C VAL A 247 22.39 -19.66 -1.97
N GLU A 248 21.93 -20.78 -1.42
CA GLU A 248 21.14 -21.79 -2.12
C GLU A 248 19.66 -21.72 -1.70
N ASP A 249 19.39 -21.24 -0.49
CA ASP A 249 18.06 -21.11 0.09
C ASP A 249 17.66 -19.62 0.16
N ILE A 250 16.46 -19.27 -0.35
CA ILE A 250 15.98 -17.90 -0.39
C ILE A 250 14.58 -17.80 0.21
N ILE A 251 14.41 -16.85 1.12
CA ILE A 251 13.10 -16.46 1.68
C ILE A 251 12.64 -15.19 0.97
N ILE A 252 11.46 -15.26 0.33
CA ILE A 252 10.77 -14.11 -0.26
C ILE A 252 9.65 -13.72 0.71
N ASP A 253 9.82 -12.58 1.38
CA ASP A 253 8.96 -12.16 2.48
C ASP A 253 7.94 -11.11 2.02
N PHE A 254 6.66 -11.50 2.02
CA PHE A 254 5.52 -10.65 1.71
C PHE A 254 4.67 -10.34 2.95
N ARG A 255 5.13 -10.60 4.15
CA ARG A 255 4.37 -10.25 5.35
C ARG A 255 4.04 -8.75 5.36
N TYR A 256 2.80 -8.42 5.73
CA TYR A 256 2.26 -7.06 5.76
C TYR A 256 2.31 -6.30 4.41
N ASN A 257 2.56 -6.99 3.30
CA ASN A 257 2.51 -6.41 1.96
C ASN A 257 1.09 -6.47 1.39
N PRO A 258 0.36 -5.35 1.30
CA PRO A 258 -1.04 -5.32 0.84
C PRO A 258 -1.17 -5.53 -0.69
N GLY A 259 -0.06 -5.76 -1.38
CA GLY A 259 0.01 -5.86 -2.83
C GLY A 259 0.44 -4.56 -3.51
N GLY A 260 -0.13 -4.27 -4.66
CA GLY A 260 0.18 -3.12 -5.50
C GLY A 260 -0.04 -3.42 -6.97
N LEU A 261 0.92 -3.06 -7.81
CA LEU A 261 0.84 -3.21 -9.26
C LEU A 261 0.92 -4.67 -9.69
N LEU A 262 -0.11 -5.14 -10.40
CA LEU A 262 -0.18 -6.52 -10.91
C LEU A 262 0.94 -6.81 -11.93
N ASP A 263 1.29 -5.84 -12.77
CA ASP A 263 2.33 -5.99 -13.80
C ASP A 263 3.71 -6.21 -13.16
N GLU A 264 3.99 -5.58 -12.02
CA GLU A 264 5.22 -5.79 -11.25
C GLU A 264 5.26 -7.23 -10.68
N ALA A 265 4.15 -7.71 -10.09
CA ALA A 265 4.08 -9.09 -9.61
C ALA A 265 4.31 -10.11 -10.73
N VAL A 266 3.71 -9.90 -11.91
CA VAL A 266 3.93 -10.77 -13.08
C VAL A 266 5.39 -10.71 -13.55
N SER A 267 6.02 -9.53 -13.52
CA SER A 267 7.43 -9.36 -13.88
C SER A 267 8.38 -10.02 -12.88
N MET A 268 8.02 -10.02 -11.59
CA MET A 268 8.77 -10.77 -10.57
C MET A 268 8.60 -12.28 -10.75
N ILE A 269 7.41 -12.77 -11.09
CA ILE A 269 7.16 -14.19 -11.39
C ILE A 269 8.00 -14.64 -12.58
N ASN A 270 8.24 -13.79 -13.60
CA ASN A 270 9.11 -14.10 -14.73
C ASN A 270 10.54 -14.50 -14.32
N GLN A 271 11.01 -14.10 -13.13
CA GLN A 271 12.34 -14.48 -12.64
C GLN A 271 12.47 -16.00 -12.40
N PHE A 272 11.35 -16.71 -12.14
CA PHE A 272 11.33 -18.11 -11.73
C PHE A 272 10.67 -19.04 -12.73
N ILE A 273 9.80 -18.53 -13.59
CA ILE A 273 8.93 -19.33 -14.47
C ILE A 273 9.36 -19.17 -15.93
N GLU A 274 9.37 -20.27 -16.66
CA GLU A 274 9.69 -20.30 -18.08
C GLU A 274 8.74 -19.42 -18.93
N GLN A 275 9.22 -18.96 -20.08
CA GLN A 275 8.45 -18.10 -20.98
C GLN A 275 7.18 -18.80 -21.51
N ASN A 276 6.09 -18.04 -21.64
CA ASN A 276 4.77 -18.44 -22.12
C ASN A 276 3.96 -19.37 -21.20
N GLU A 277 4.37 -19.55 -19.96
CA GLU A 277 3.55 -20.22 -18.97
C GLU A 277 2.45 -19.28 -18.44
N THR A 278 1.26 -19.83 -18.17
CA THR A 278 0.14 -19.07 -17.62
C THR A 278 0.33 -18.91 -16.11
N VAL A 279 0.46 -17.68 -15.64
CA VAL A 279 0.70 -17.36 -14.22
C VAL A 279 -0.56 -16.91 -13.46
N LEU A 280 -1.59 -16.46 -14.17
CA LEU A 280 -2.92 -16.24 -13.61
C LEU A 280 -3.97 -16.15 -14.72
N TYR A 281 -5.23 -16.25 -14.33
CA TYR A 281 -6.37 -15.92 -15.19
C TYR A 281 -7.10 -14.71 -14.66
N LEU A 282 -7.51 -13.81 -15.56
CA LEU A 282 -8.44 -12.72 -15.27
C LEU A 282 -9.83 -13.13 -15.78
N GLU A 283 -10.85 -13.07 -14.91
CA GLU A 283 -12.24 -13.40 -15.26
C GLU A 283 -13.12 -12.16 -15.13
N GLU A 284 -13.63 -11.66 -16.26
CA GLU A 284 -14.55 -10.53 -16.31
C GLU A 284 -15.98 -10.91 -15.90
N ASN A 285 -16.82 -9.89 -15.63
CA ASN A 285 -18.25 -10.06 -15.45
C ASN A 285 -18.88 -10.65 -16.72
N GLY A 286 -19.26 -11.91 -16.67
CA GLY A 286 -19.74 -12.69 -17.83
C GLY A 286 -18.99 -14.00 -18.00
N GLY A 287 -17.90 -14.23 -17.24
CA GLY A 287 -17.15 -15.48 -17.20
C GLY A 287 -16.14 -15.64 -18.35
N GLU A 288 -15.85 -14.57 -19.10
CA GLU A 288 -14.76 -14.57 -20.08
C GLU A 288 -13.43 -14.52 -19.33
N ARG A 289 -12.52 -15.48 -19.64
CA ARG A 289 -11.20 -15.58 -19.03
C ARG A 289 -10.11 -15.16 -19.99
N THR A 290 -9.20 -14.33 -19.49
CA THR A 290 -7.95 -13.96 -20.17
C THR A 290 -6.78 -14.59 -19.42
N GLU A 291 -5.89 -15.28 -20.16
CA GLU A 291 -4.65 -15.82 -19.62
C GLU A 291 -3.59 -14.72 -19.56
N ILE A 292 -2.96 -14.56 -18.41
CA ILE A 292 -1.75 -13.74 -18.25
C ILE A 292 -0.57 -14.71 -18.20
N LYS A 293 0.42 -14.42 -19.01
CA LYS A 293 1.57 -15.31 -19.21
C LYS A 293 2.88 -14.60 -18.96
N THR A 294 3.88 -15.36 -18.59
CA THR A 294 5.26 -14.90 -18.57
C THR A 294 5.68 -14.42 -19.96
N SER A 295 6.39 -13.29 -20.02
CA SER A 295 6.81 -12.64 -21.28
C SER A 295 8.26 -12.94 -21.64
N ASP A 296 9.12 -13.10 -20.64
CA ASP A 296 10.55 -13.23 -20.76
C ASP A 296 11.04 -14.61 -20.35
N ASP A 297 12.27 -14.93 -20.70
CA ASP A 297 12.93 -16.15 -20.23
C ASP A 297 13.24 -16.00 -18.73
N ARG A 298 13.23 -17.14 -18.03
CA ARG A 298 13.58 -17.22 -16.60
C ARG A 298 14.99 -16.65 -16.36
N ASN A 299 15.19 -16.03 -15.22
CA ASN A 299 16.50 -15.53 -14.79
C ASN A 299 17.42 -16.72 -14.44
N ASP A 300 18.55 -16.83 -15.13
CA ASP A 300 19.53 -17.94 -14.91
C ASP A 300 20.07 -17.96 -13.46
N SER A 301 20.11 -16.81 -12.77
CA SER A 301 20.59 -16.70 -11.38
C SER A 301 19.67 -17.34 -10.35
N THR A 302 18.41 -17.63 -10.71
CA THR A 302 17.41 -18.23 -9.80
C THR A 302 17.29 -19.74 -9.95
N GLU A 303 18.02 -20.38 -10.88
CA GLU A 303 17.84 -21.79 -11.22
C GLU A 303 18.12 -22.74 -10.05
N ASP A 304 19.11 -22.38 -9.23
CA ASP A 304 19.59 -23.20 -8.12
C ASP A 304 18.95 -22.84 -6.75
N PHE A 305 18.01 -21.87 -6.70
CA PHE A 305 17.39 -21.49 -5.43
C PHE A 305 16.32 -22.49 -4.98
N ASN A 306 16.39 -22.91 -3.72
CA ASN A 306 15.26 -23.43 -2.97
C ASN A 306 14.44 -22.23 -2.47
N ILE A 307 13.17 -22.16 -2.86
CA ILE A 307 12.34 -20.98 -2.64
C ILE A 307 11.41 -21.21 -1.45
N TYR A 308 11.48 -20.32 -0.49
CA TYR A 308 10.54 -20.20 0.62
C TYR A 308 9.81 -18.88 0.50
N ILE A 309 8.48 -18.88 0.68
CA ILE A 309 7.67 -17.65 0.62
C ILE A 309 7.02 -17.45 1.98
N LEU A 310 7.35 -16.35 2.64
CA LEU A 310 6.83 -16.00 3.95
C LEU A 310 5.66 -15.04 3.81
N ILE A 311 4.48 -15.45 4.30
CA ILE A 311 3.23 -14.69 4.20
C ILE A 311 2.54 -14.55 5.56
N ASN A 312 1.67 -13.57 5.68
CA ASN A 312 0.75 -13.43 6.81
C ASN A 312 -0.59 -12.82 6.38
N GLU A 313 -1.46 -12.54 7.35
CA GLU A 313 -2.78 -11.93 7.15
C GLU A 313 -2.73 -10.54 6.47
N GLY A 314 -1.58 -9.88 6.45
CA GLY A 314 -1.35 -8.62 5.72
C GLY A 314 -0.93 -8.82 4.27
N SER A 315 -0.59 -10.06 3.87
CA SER A 315 -0.19 -10.39 2.49
C SER A 315 -1.44 -10.47 1.60
N ALA A 316 -1.59 -9.54 0.65
CA ALA A 316 -2.81 -9.43 -0.14
C ALA A 316 -2.56 -9.15 -1.62
N SER A 317 -3.56 -9.45 -2.49
CA SER A 317 -3.59 -9.04 -3.90
C SER A 317 -2.35 -9.50 -4.69
N ALA A 318 -1.48 -8.57 -5.14
CA ALA A 318 -0.26 -8.87 -5.91
C ALA A 318 0.69 -9.85 -5.18
N SER A 319 0.79 -9.77 -3.84
CA SER A 319 1.52 -10.74 -3.02
C SER A 319 0.93 -12.14 -3.14
N GLU A 320 -0.40 -12.24 -3.16
CA GLU A 320 -1.11 -13.51 -3.32
C GLU A 320 -1.05 -14.03 -4.76
N VAL A 321 -0.99 -13.13 -5.76
CA VAL A 321 -0.76 -13.50 -7.16
C VAL A 321 0.61 -14.14 -7.31
N PHE A 322 1.66 -13.52 -6.76
CA PHE A 322 3.01 -14.06 -6.79
C PHE A 322 3.07 -15.42 -6.07
N THR A 323 2.60 -15.46 -4.82
CA THR A 323 2.61 -16.67 -4.00
C THR A 323 1.84 -17.81 -4.66
N GLY A 324 0.59 -17.56 -5.11
CA GLY A 324 -0.24 -18.59 -5.74
C GLY A 324 0.27 -19.05 -7.10
N ALA A 325 1.04 -18.22 -7.83
CA ALA A 325 1.68 -18.63 -9.07
C ALA A 325 2.86 -19.55 -8.81
N LEU A 326 3.71 -19.25 -7.80
CA LEU A 326 4.85 -20.11 -7.48
C LEU A 326 4.40 -21.41 -6.79
N ASP A 327 3.40 -21.36 -5.91
CA ASP A 327 2.78 -22.55 -5.30
C ASP A 327 2.26 -23.53 -6.37
N ASP A 328 1.53 -23.02 -7.37
CA ASP A 328 0.96 -23.85 -8.43
C ASP A 328 1.98 -24.37 -9.47
N LEU A 329 3.10 -23.68 -9.69
CA LEU A 329 4.01 -23.91 -10.82
C LEU A 329 5.42 -24.35 -10.44
N THR A 330 5.79 -24.32 -9.16
CA THR A 330 7.13 -24.66 -8.66
C THR A 330 7.05 -25.59 -7.44
N ASP A 331 8.21 -25.94 -6.88
CA ASP A 331 8.33 -26.64 -5.61
C ASP A 331 8.60 -25.64 -4.45
N ALA A 332 8.13 -24.39 -4.56
CA ALA A 332 8.28 -23.40 -3.51
C ALA A 332 7.50 -23.81 -2.25
N THR A 333 8.08 -23.59 -1.07
CA THR A 333 7.45 -23.86 0.22
C THR A 333 6.85 -22.56 0.77
N ILE A 334 5.56 -22.57 1.08
CA ILE A 334 4.86 -21.41 1.66
C ILE A 334 4.88 -21.55 3.18
N ALA A 335 5.35 -20.52 3.88
CA ALA A 335 5.43 -20.51 5.33
C ALA A 335 4.76 -19.24 5.93
N GLY A 336 4.38 -19.31 7.21
CA GLY A 336 3.77 -18.18 7.92
C GLY A 336 2.34 -18.43 8.34
N THR A 337 1.49 -17.42 8.21
CA THR A 337 0.05 -17.54 8.47
C THR A 337 -0.75 -17.30 7.19
N LYS A 338 -2.02 -17.68 7.21
CA LYS A 338 -2.93 -17.57 6.08
C LYS A 338 -2.99 -16.13 5.55
N SER A 339 -2.93 -15.95 4.22
CA SER A 339 -2.98 -14.64 3.57
C SER A 339 -4.38 -14.02 3.63
N PHE A 340 -4.49 -12.75 3.22
CA PHE A 340 -5.70 -11.93 3.32
C PHE A 340 -6.89 -12.46 2.50
N GLY A 341 -6.67 -12.92 1.27
CA GLY A 341 -7.75 -13.39 0.39
C GLY A 341 -8.36 -12.30 -0.50
N LYS A 342 -7.55 -11.42 -1.12
CA LYS A 342 -8.03 -10.44 -2.09
C LYS A 342 -7.96 -10.97 -3.53
N GLY A 343 -8.95 -11.77 -3.94
CA GLY A 343 -9.04 -12.40 -5.27
C GLY A 343 -9.72 -11.53 -6.34
N VAL A 344 -9.60 -10.19 -6.25
CA VAL A 344 -10.21 -9.23 -7.20
C VAL A 344 -9.22 -8.17 -7.65
N VAL A 345 -9.44 -7.64 -8.87
CA VAL A 345 -8.61 -6.60 -9.49
C VAL A 345 -9.43 -5.34 -9.70
N GLN A 346 -8.85 -4.20 -9.39
CA GLN A 346 -9.45 -2.89 -9.60
C GLN A 346 -8.94 -2.27 -10.91
N ARG A 347 -9.77 -1.45 -11.50
CA ARG A 347 -9.42 -0.56 -12.61
C ARG A 347 -9.62 0.89 -12.17
N THR A 348 -8.73 1.76 -12.65
CA THR A 348 -8.81 3.20 -12.43
C THR A 348 -9.36 3.92 -13.65
N VAL A 349 -10.14 4.97 -13.42
CA VAL A 349 -10.68 5.87 -14.45
C VAL A 349 -10.56 7.31 -13.97
N GLU A 350 -9.82 8.12 -14.72
CA GLU A 350 -9.77 9.57 -14.50
C GLU A 350 -11.12 10.21 -14.80
N LEU A 351 -11.66 10.98 -13.87
CA LEU A 351 -12.98 11.61 -13.99
C LEU A 351 -12.91 13.10 -14.42
N GLY A 352 -11.73 13.64 -14.59
CA GLY A 352 -11.48 15.06 -14.81
C GLY A 352 -11.58 15.88 -13.51
N GLY A 353 -10.93 17.06 -13.49
CA GLY A 353 -10.84 17.88 -12.28
C GLY A 353 -9.96 17.27 -11.20
N ASP A 354 -8.91 16.55 -11.61
CA ASP A 354 -7.91 15.93 -10.74
C ASP A 354 -8.53 14.93 -9.74
N SER A 355 -9.48 14.12 -10.20
CA SER A 355 -10.13 13.05 -9.44
C SER A 355 -10.12 11.72 -10.17
N LEU A 356 -10.17 10.62 -9.43
CA LEU A 356 -10.06 9.25 -9.91
C LEU A 356 -11.16 8.36 -9.32
N LEU A 357 -11.69 7.47 -10.14
CA LEU A 357 -12.49 6.34 -9.69
C LEU A 357 -11.67 5.06 -9.81
N LYS A 358 -11.41 4.39 -8.70
CA LYS A 358 -10.89 3.03 -8.62
C LYS A 358 -12.08 2.10 -8.33
N TYR A 359 -12.29 1.07 -9.13
CA TYR A 359 -13.41 0.16 -8.94
C TYR A 359 -13.06 -1.28 -9.32
N THR A 360 -13.65 -2.22 -8.61
CA THR A 360 -13.47 -3.65 -8.88
C THR A 360 -14.20 -4.03 -10.17
N ASN A 361 -13.48 -4.60 -11.12
CA ASN A 361 -14.04 -5.01 -12.40
C ASN A 361 -13.77 -6.46 -12.79
N THR A 362 -12.81 -7.12 -12.18
CA THR A 362 -12.28 -8.41 -12.61
C THR A 362 -11.96 -9.29 -11.40
N LYS A 363 -12.19 -10.60 -11.51
CA LYS A 363 -11.62 -11.58 -10.59
C LYS A 363 -10.29 -12.07 -11.14
N TRP A 364 -9.39 -12.49 -10.26
CA TRP A 364 -8.23 -13.25 -10.68
C TRP A 364 -8.24 -14.65 -10.07
N LEU A 365 -7.61 -15.59 -10.76
CA LEU A 365 -7.50 -16.98 -10.34
C LEU A 365 -6.04 -17.43 -10.51
N THR A 366 -5.60 -18.34 -9.67
CA THR A 366 -4.26 -18.94 -9.77
C THR A 366 -4.09 -19.71 -11.09
N PRO A 367 -2.88 -20.13 -11.46
CA PRO A 367 -2.65 -20.97 -12.65
C PRO A 367 -3.54 -22.22 -12.70
N ASN A 368 -3.80 -22.85 -11.55
CA ASN A 368 -4.70 -24.02 -11.44
C ASN A 368 -6.19 -23.63 -11.48
N GLY A 369 -6.51 -22.34 -11.54
CA GLY A 369 -7.87 -21.82 -11.64
C GLY A 369 -8.59 -21.70 -10.29
N THR A 370 -7.87 -21.65 -9.18
CA THR A 370 -8.42 -21.42 -7.83
C THR A 370 -8.72 -19.95 -7.62
N TRP A 371 -9.89 -19.64 -7.06
CA TRP A 371 -10.26 -18.29 -6.65
C TRP A 371 -10.10 -18.15 -5.14
N ILE A 372 -9.13 -17.36 -4.72
CA ILE A 372 -8.74 -17.23 -3.31
C ILE A 372 -9.52 -16.14 -2.54
N HIS A 373 -10.49 -15.49 -3.18
CA HIS A 373 -11.23 -14.38 -2.58
C HIS A 373 -12.03 -14.82 -1.35
N GLY A 374 -11.77 -14.14 -0.23
CA GLY A 374 -12.34 -14.48 1.05
C GLY A 374 -11.74 -15.73 1.72
N GLU A 375 -10.86 -16.45 1.02
CA GLU A 375 -10.25 -17.70 1.51
C GLU A 375 -8.75 -17.55 1.79
N GLY A 376 -8.04 -16.72 1.05
CA GLY A 376 -6.58 -16.58 1.14
C GLY A 376 -5.80 -17.84 0.68
N ILE A 377 -4.47 -17.74 0.81
CA ILE A 377 -3.53 -18.85 0.58
C ILE A 377 -3.16 -19.42 1.95
N THR A 378 -3.32 -20.73 2.11
CA THR A 378 -2.92 -21.44 3.32
C THR A 378 -1.46 -21.85 3.19
N PRO A 379 -0.59 -21.55 4.17
CA PRO A 379 0.81 -21.97 4.11
C PRO A 379 0.96 -23.50 4.25
N ASP A 380 2.08 -24.04 3.74
CA ASP A 380 2.49 -25.44 3.95
C ASP A 380 3.01 -25.62 5.38
N ILE A 381 3.73 -24.62 5.90
CA ILE A 381 4.27 -24.57 7.25
C ILE A 381 3.60 -23.43 8.02
N GLU A 382 2.77 -23.76 9.00
CA GLU A 382 2.07 -22.74 9.80
C GLU A 382 2.98 -22.18 10.90
N LEU A 383 3.35 -20.91 10.78
CA LEU A 383 4.20 -20.18 11.73
C LEU A 383 3.42 -19.03 12.36
N VAL A 384 2.79 -19.30 13.48
CA VAL A 384 2.00 -18.30 14.20
C VAL A 384 2.93 -17.32 14.93
N ASN A 385 2.64 -16.04 14.85
CA ASN A 385 3.38 -15.03 15.63
C ASN A 385 3.18 -15.22 17.12
N PRO A 386 4.24 -15.05 17.94
CA PRO A 386 4.13 -15.03 19.39
C PRO A 386 3.11 -14.01 19.90
N ASP A 387 2.60 -14.24 21.11
CA ASP A 387 1.57 -13.41 21.73
C ASP A 387 1.91 -11.92 21.80
N TYR A 388 3.19 -11.55 21.89
CA TYR A 388 3.59 -10.15 21.98
C TYR A 388 3.28 -9.31 20.72
N TYR A 389 3.10 -9.92 19.56
CA TYR A 389 2.60 -9.23 18.35
C TYR A 389 1.11 -8.86 18.45
N ARG A 390 0.38 -9.45 19.39
CA ARG A 390 -1.07 -9.27 19.57
C ARG A 390 -1.43 -8.44 20.80
N VAL A 391 -0.42 -7.91 21.49
CA VAL A 391 -0.63 -7.04 22.65
C VAL A 391 -1.45 -5.82 22.26
N THR A 392 -2.55 -5.58 22.96
CA THR A 392 -3.39 -4.40 22.75
C THR A 392 -2.61 -3.13 23.09
N MET A 393 -2.69 -2.12 22.22
CA MET A 393 -2.09 -0.80 22.48
C MET A 393 -2.63 -0.24 23.80
N LEU A 394 -1.73 0.12 24.70
CA LEU A 394 -2.08 0.72 25.98
C LEU A 394 -2.35 2.22 25.81
N ASP A 395 -3.53 2.68 26.24
CA ASP A 395 -3.86 4.09 26.27
C ASP A 395 -3.17 4.74 27.51
N PRO A 396 -2.28 5.71 27.33
CA PRO A 396 -1.64 6.41 28.44
C PRO A 396 -2.60 7.20 29.34
N GLU A 397 -3.79 7.54 28.86
CA GLU A 397 -4.80 8.25 29.67
C GLU A 397 -5.60 7.29 30.59
N GLU A 398 -5.58 5.98 30.31
CA GLU A 398 -6.20 4.97 31.15
C GLU A 398 -5.29 4.57 32.31
N VAL A 399 -5.91 4.10 33.41
CA VAL A 399 -5.19 3.65 34.61
C VAL A 399 -5.50 2.19 34.87
N TYR A 400 -4.49 1.34 34.77
CA TYR A 400 -4.56 -0.07 35.15
C TYR A 400 -3.83 -0.26 36.46
N THR A 401 -4.57 -0.67 37.48
CA THR A 401 -4.13 -0.78 38.89
C THR A 401 -4.70 -2.01 39.57
N GLU A 402 -4.23 -2.34 40.78
CA GLU A 402 -4.71 -3.48 41.54
C GLU A 402 -6.25 -3.53 41.67
N GLY A 403 -6.83 -4.65 41.25
CA GLY A 403 -8.28 -4.89 41.26
C GLY A 403 -8.98 -4.66 39.91
N VAL A 404 -8.31 -4.09 38.90
CA VAL A 404 -8.82 -4.04 37.53
C VAL A 404 -8.78 -5.44 36.91
N SER A 405 -9.83 -5.81 36.16
CA SER A 405 -9.88 -7.10 35.46
C SER A 405 -10.51 -6.94 34.09
N ASN A 406 -9.70 -7.11 33.05
CA ASN A 406 -10.08 -7.07 31.63
C ASN A 406 -8.98 -7.68 30.75
N GLU A 407 -9.23 -7.82 29.42
CA GLU A 407 -8.26 -8.34 28.46
C GLU A 407 -6.98 -7.49 28.36
N THR A 408 -7.06 -6.17 28.56
CA THR A 408 -5.89 -5.29 28.51
C THR A 408 -4.89 -5.64 29.61
N VAL A 409 -5.37 -6.06 30.79
CA VAL A 409 -4.48 -6.54 31.89
C VAL A 409 -3.72 -7.80 31.45
N LYS A 410 -4.36 -8.70 30.71
CA LYS A 410 -3.69 -9.87 30.14
C LYS A 410 -2.64 -9.46 29.11
N SER A 411 -2.94 -8.47 28.26
CA SER A 411 -1.97 -7.88 27.33
C SER A 411 -0.77 -7.25 28.05
N ILE A 412 -0.99 -6.53 29.16
CA ILE A 412 0.08 -5.98 30.00
C ILE A 412 0.99 -7.09 30.53
N LYS A 413 0.41 -8.20 31.01
CA LYS A 413 1.18 -9.35 31.50
C LYS A 413 2.03 -9.97 30.38
N VAL A 414 1.45 -10.16 29.19
CA VAL A 414 2.21 -10.67 28.01
C VAL A 414 3.36 -9.74 27.66
N ALA A 415 3.12 -8.43 27.63
CA ALA A 415 4.16 -7.45 27.33
C ALA A 415 5.32 -7.51 28.35
N LEU A 416 5.00 -7.48 29.64
CA LEU A 416 6.01 -7.52 30.71
C LEU A 416 6.77 -8.86 30.74
N ASP A 417 6.09 -10.00 30.55
CA ASP A 417 6.73 -11.31 30.44
C ASP A 417 7.71 -11.37 29.26
N THR A 418 7.30 -10.85 28.11
CA THR A 418 8.17 -10.75 26.93
C THR A 418 9.42 -9.92 27.19
N LEU A 419 9.29 -8.86 28.00
CA LEU A 419 10.40 -8.00 28.43
C LEU A 419 11.22 -8.62 29.58
N GLY A 420 10.89 -9.83 30.03
CA GLY A 420 11.65 -10.60 30.99
C GLY A 420 11.23 -10.45 32.45
N TYR A 421 10.06 -9.88 32.72
CA TYR A 421 9.51 -9.71 34.07
C TYR A 421 8.57 -10.87 34.43
N ASP A 422 8.67 -11.38 35.64
CA ASP A 422 7.80 -12.47 36.16
C ASP A 422 6.39 -11.93 36.48
N VAL A 423 5.41 -12.30 35.66
CA VAL A 423 3.99 -11.89 35.82
C VAL A 423 3.12 -12.94 36.52
N GLY A 424 3.67 -14.12 36.82
CA GLY A 424 2.97 -15.24 37.42
C GLY A 424 2.06 -15.96 36.44
N ASP A 425 0.79 -15.59 36.36
CA ASP A 425 -0.19 -16.18 35.45
C ASP A 425 -0.72 -15.17 34.45
N PHE A 426 -1.26 -15.66 33.34
CA PHE A 426 -1.80 -14.82 32.25
C PHE A 426 -3.32 -14.61 32.33
N ASN A 427 -3.87 -14.48 33.55
CA ASN A 427 -5.28 -14.15 33.74
C ASN A 427 -5.53 -12.63 33.53
N GLU A 428 -6.80 -12.26 33.45
CA GLU A 428 -7.24 -10.88 33.20
C GLU A 428 -7.21 -9.97 34.44
N THR A 429 -6.67 -10.41 35.57
CA THR A 429 -6.74 -9.68 36.85
C THR A 429 -5.42 -9.01 37.18
N PHE A 430 -5.47 -7.70 37.42
CA PHE A 430 -4.36 -6.93 37.96
C PHE A 430 -4.31 -7.18 39.47
N ASP A 431 -3.46 -8.06 39.89
CA ASP A 431 -3.30 -8.46 41.31
C ASP A 431 -2.05 -7.85 41.95
N ALA A 432 -1.84 -8.11 43.23
CA ALA A 432 -0.69 -7.58 43.96
C ALA A 432 0.67 -8.10 43.42
N SER A 433 0.70 -9.26 42.75
CA SER A 433 1.92 -9.76 42.12
C SER A 433 2.27 -8.92 40.90
N LEU A 434 1.27 -8.58 40.06
CA LEU A 434 1.46 -7.71 38.92
C LEU A 434 1.84 -6.28 39.36
N THR A 435 1.29 -5.77 40.46
CA THR A 435 1.73 -4.48 41.05
C THR A 435 3.24 -4.49 41.34
N GLU A 436 3.76 -5.55 42.00
CA GLU A 436 5.19 -5.69 42.29
C GLU A 436 6.02 -5.80 41.00
N THR A 437 5.51 -6.52 40.00
CA THR A 437 6.16 -6.61 38.68
C THR A 437 6.26 -5.23 37.98
N VAL A 438 5.17 -4.45 38.03
CA VAL A 438 5.16 -3.08 37.43
C VAL A 438 6.10 -2.16 38.23
N GLU A 439 6.14 -2.23 39.57
CA GLU A 439 7.11 -1.46 40.37
C GLU A 439 8.56 -1.81 39.97
N ASN A 440 8.88 -3.10 39.74
CA ASN A 440 10.20 -3.51 39.28
C ASN A 440 10.53 -2.96 37.89
N PHE A 441 9.58 -3.03 36.93
CA PHE A 441 9.73 -2.43 35.59
C PHE A 441 10.00 -0.92 35.69
N GLN A 442 9.23 -0.21 36.52
CA GLN A 442 9.37 1.23 36.72
C GLN A 442 10.73 1.58 37.35
N ALA A 443 11.20 0.80 38.32
CA ALA A 443 12.50 0.98 38.97
C ALA A 443 13.66 0.76 37.98
N ASP A 444 13.60 -0.30 37.18
CA ASP A 444 14.65 -0.62 36.18
C ASP A 444 14.75 0.46 35.09
N ASN A 445 13.65 1.14 34.82
CA ASN A 445 13.54 2.20 33.83
C ASN A 445 13.66 3.61 34.41
N GLU A 446 14.03 3.76 35.68
CA GLU A 446 14.27 5.04 36.37
C GLU A 446 13.04 5.99 36.36
N ILE A 447 11.79 5.46 36.32
CA ILE A 447 10.55 6.21 36.43
C ILE A 447 9.90 6.04 37.82
N GLU A 448 8.84 6.80 38.14
CA GLU A 448 8.19 6.75 39.45
C GLU A 448 7.55 5.38 39.74
N GLU A 449 7.98 4.71 40.83
CA GLU A 449 7.51 3.38 41.28
C GLU A 449 6.10 3.50 41.88
N THR A 450 5.07 3.56 41.05
CA THR A 450 3.65 3.67 41.45
C THR A 450 2.94 2.31 41.56
N GLY A 451 3.45 1.30 40.83
CA GLY A 451 2.81 0.00 40.65
C GLY A 451 1.59 0.03 39.73
N ASP A 452 1.27 1.20 39.16
CA ASP A 452 0.17 1.40 38.20
C ASP A 452 0.71 1.50 36.77
N VAL A 453 -0.04 0.97 35.78
CA VAL A 453 0.26 1.13 34.36
C VAL A 453 -0.62 2.27 33.82
N THR A 454 -0.01 3.43 33.59
CA THR A 454 -0.64 4.65 33.08
C THR A 454 0.44 5.62 32.62
N GLY A 455 0.11 6.62 31.81
CA GLY A 455 1.03 7.68 31.41
C GLY A 455 2.34 7.16 30.85
N GLU A 456 3.45 7.58 31.45
CA GLU A 456 4.80 7.22 31.06
C GLU A 456 5.05 5.70 31.10
N THR A 457 4.51 4.99 32.10
CA THR A 457 4.64 3.53 32.20
C THR A 457 4.01 2.82 31.02
N SER A 458 2.78 3.20 30.61
CA SER A 458 2.11 2.63 29.43
C SER A 458 2.91 2.88 28.15
N THR A 459 3.41 4.09 27.97
CA THR A 459 4.20 4.49 26.79
C THR A 459 5.51 3.69 26.72
N LEU A 460 6.19 3.53 27.86
CA LEU A 460 7.48 2.86 27.92
C LEU A 460 7.35 1.35 27.69
N ILE A 461 6.36 0.67 28.30
CA ILE A 461 6.07 -0.74 28.02
C ILE A 461 5.87 -0.96 26.51
N MET A 462 5.07 -0.12 25.86
CA MET A 462 4.80 -0.26 24.42
C MET A 462 6.02 0.06 23.55
N SER A 463 6.85 1.01 23.98
CA SER A 463 8.08 1.35 23.29
C SER A 463 9.11 0.22 23.34
N GLU A 464 9.38 -0.32 24.53
CA GLU A 464 10.33 -1.43 24.71
C GLU A 464 9.83 -2.72 24.03
N LEU A 465 8.52 -2.99 24.11
CA LEU A 465 7.94 -4.15 23.42
C LEU A 465 8.10 -4.03 21.89
N ARG A 466 7.94 -2.83 21.33
CA ARG A 466 8.15 -2.58 19.90
C ARG A 466 9.63 -2.76 19.52
N GLU A 467 10.54 -2.27 20.34
CA GLU A 467 11.99 -2.45 20.12
C GLU A 467 12.37 -3.94 20.18
N TYR A 468 11.78 -4.67 21.16
CA TYR A 468 11.96 -6.11 21.27
C TYR A 468 11.44 -6.83 20.00
N ALA A 469 10.21 -6.53 19.58
CA ALA A 469 9.61 -7.17 18.41
C ALA A 469 10.39 -6.87 17.10
N ASN A 470 10.89 -5.64 16.96
CA ASN A 470 11.72 -5.26 15.79
C ASN A 470 13.08 -5.97 15.78
N SER A 471 13.58 -6.36 16.96
CA SER A 471 14.88 -7.03 17.10
C SER A 471 14.77 -8.56 17.13
N ASN A 472 13.55 -9.12 17.19
CA ASN A 472 13.27 -10.54 17.34
C ASN A 472 12.14 -10.96 16.42
N ASP A 473 12.46 -11.17 15.14
CA ASP A 473 11.50 -11.65 14.14
C ASP A 473 11.30 -13.17 14.26
N ALA A 474 10.39 -13.56 15.12
CA ALA A 474 10.19 -14.97 15.47
C ALA A 474 9.80 -15.86 14.27
N GLN A 475 8.97 -15.38 13.33
CA GLN A 475 8.58 -16.20 12.17
C GLN A 475 9.75 -16.40 11.21
N LEU A 476 10.55 -15.36 11.00
CA LEU A 476 11.76 -15.45 10.18
C LEU A 476 12.79 -16.37 10.84
N ASP A 477 13.01 -16.24 12.15
CA ASP A 477 13.92 -17.09 12.91
C ASP A 477 13.48 -18.56 12.88
N TYR A 478 12.19 -18.85 13.01
CA TYR A 478 11.65 -20.22 12.91
C TYR A 478 11.94 -20.82 11.53
N LEU A 479 11.67 -20.05 10.47
CA LEU A 479 11.88 -20.52 9.10
C LEU A 479 13.37 -20.74 8.80
N ILE A 480 14.24 -19.84 9.22
CA ILE A 480 15.70 -19.99 9.05
C ILE A 480 16.22 -21.24 9.79
N ASN A 481 15.78 -21.48 11.02
CA ASN A 481 16.15 -22.66 11.80
C ASN A 481 15.66 -23.97 11.13
N HIS A 482 14.47 -23.94 10.51
CA HIS A 482 13.99 -25.07 9.73
C HIS A 482 14.87 -25.33 8.50
N ILE A 483 15.14 -24.29 7.70
CA ILE A 483 16.00 -24.37 6.50
C ILE A 483 17.38 -24.92 6.87
N ASN A 484 17.96 -24.49 7.97
CA ASN A 484 19.24 -24.95 8.48
C ASN A 484 19.19 -26.36 9.11
N GLY A 485 18.00 -26.98 9.18
CA GLY A 485 17.81 -28.35 9.64
C GLY A 485 17.88 -28.50 11.16
N GLU A 486 17.68 -27.43 11.93
CA GLU A 486 17.61 -27.47 13.37
C GLU A 486 16.27 -28.03 13.89
N TYR A 487 15.18 -27.78 13.14
CA TYR A 487 13.84 -28.26 13.41
C TYR A 487 13.18 -28.87 12.17
N THR A 488 12.31 -29.86 12.39
CA THR A 488 11.36 -30.33 11.39
C THR A 488 10.18 -29.36 11.29
N GLU A 489 9.37 -29.47 10.24
CA GLU A 489 8.13 -28.69 10.09
C GLU A 489 7.22 -28.82 11.34
N GLU A 490 6.95 -30.05 11.78
CA GLU A 490 6.10 -30.32 12.95
C GLU A 490 6.68 -29.70 14.25
N GLU A 491 8.01 -29.72 14.44
CA GLU A 491 8.65 -29.15 15.63
C GLU A 491 8.58 -27.62 15.66
N ILE A 492 8.69 -26.92 14.52
CA ILE A 492 8.59 -25.46 14.50
C ILE A 492 7.13 -24.98 14.59
N GLU A 493 6.17 -25.70 14.02
CA GLU A 493 4.75 -25.42 14.20
C GLU A 493 4.36 -25.54 15.70
N GLU A 494 4.72 -26.65 16.35
CA GLU A 494 4.47 -26.86 17.79
C GLU A 494 5.12 -25.74 18.63
N TYR A 495 6.36 -25.34 18.31
CA TYR A 495 7.06 -24.28 19.01
C TYR A 495 6.44 -22.88 18.80
N ALA A 496 5.95 -22.59 17.58
CA ALA A 496 5.24 -21.35 17.29
C ALA A 496 3.90 -21.28 18.04
N GLU A 497 3.12 -22.39 18.05
CA GLU A 497 1.88 -22.49 18.77
C GLU A 497 2.05 -22.34 20.30
N GLU A 498 3.10 -22.91 20.89
CA GLU A 498 3.40 -22.78 22.32
C GLU A 498 3.59 -21.32 22.74
N ARG A 499 4.12 -20.47 21.86
CA ARG A 499 4.34 -19.03 22.12
C ARG A 499 3.14 -18.14 21.83
N ALA A 500 2.08 -18.70 21.27
CA ALA A 500 0.87 -18.03 20.86
C ALA A 500 -0.37 -18.41 21.72
N GLN A 501 -0.17 -18.86 22.98
CA GLN A 501 -1.22 -19.49 23.79
C GLN A 501 -2.10 -18.53 24.60
N HIS A 502 -1.65 -17.28 24.81
CA HIS A 502 -2.27 -16.43 25.82
C HIS A 502 -3.25 -15.41 25.23
N LEU A 503 -3.04 -14.92 24.02
CA LEU A 503 -3.93 -13.95 23.38
C LEU A 503 -4.68 -14.58 22.20
N GLU A 504 -5.95 -14.22 22.01
CA GLU A 504 -6.76 -14.74 20.91
C GLU A 504 -6.21 -14.28 19.55
N ILE A 505 -6.13 -15.20 18.59
CA ILE A 505 -5.86 -14.89 17.20
C ILE A 505 -7.15 -14.29 16.62
N LYS A 506 -7.16 -12.99 16.39
CA LYS A 506 -8.29 -12.30 15.73
C LYS A 506 -8.18 -12.54 14.23
N ASP A 507 -9.17 -13.23 13.66
CA ASP A 507 -9.29 -13.34 12.20
C ASP A 507 -9.62 -11.95 11.62
N PRO A 508 -8.73 -11.34 10.80
CA PRO A 508 -8.93 -9.99 10.27
C PRO A 508 -10.17 -9.88 9.38
N MET A 509 -10.66 -10.99 8.81
CA MET A 509 -11.87 -11.01 7.97
C MET A 509 -13.17 -11.10 8.76
N ASN A 510 -13.14 -11.51 10.03
CA ASN A 510 -14.36 -11.67 10.82
C ASN A 510 -14.94 -10.32 11.30
N HIS A 511 -14.17 -9.23 11.25
CA HIS A 511 -14.66 -7.89 11.62
C HIS A 511 -15.57 -7.27 10.56
N SER A 512 -15.34 -7.55 9.27
CA SER A 512 -16.16 -6.99 8.18
C SER A 512 -17.49 -7.71 7.95
N LEU A 513 -17.62 -8.95 8.46
CA LEU A 513 -18.86 -9.75 8.30
C LEU A 513 -19.76 -9.70 9.53
N GLN A 514 -19.22 -9.46 10.74
CA GLN A 514 -20.04 -9.35 11.96
C GLN A 514 -20.76 -8.00 12.08
N ASP A 515 -20.16 -6.90 11.59
CA ASP A 515 -20.82 -5.60 11.60
C ASP A 515 -22.01 -5.53 10.62
N ALA A 516 -22.01 -6.35 9.56
CA ALA A 516 -23.12 -6.45 8.61
C ALA A 516 -24.31 -7.28 9.17
N ASP A 517 -24.05 -8.29 10.01
CA ASP A 517 -25.11 -9.13 10.58
C ASP A 517 -25.80 -8.51 11.81
N ASP A 518 -25.13 -7.62 12.56
CA ASP A 518 -25.69 -6.94 13.73
C ASP A 518 -26.60 -5.74 13.36
N GLU A 519 -26.42 -5.11 12.20
CA GLU A 519 -27.34 -4.06 11.72
C GLU A 519 -28.67 -4.60 11.18
N ASP A 520 -28.71 -5.83 10.65
CA ASP A 520 -29.94 -6.42 10.11
C ASP A 520 -30.88 -6.96 11.20
N GLN A 521 -30.39 -7.23 12.42
CA GLN A 521 -31.22 -7.66 13.55
C GLN A 521 -31.84 -6.51 14.36
N SER A 522 -31.42 -5.26 14.14
CA SER A 522 -31.96 -4.08 14.85
C SER A 522 -33.17 -3.42 14.17
N THR A 523 -33.60 -3.89 12.99
CA THR A 523 -34.71 -3.31 12.21
C THR A 523 -36.02 -4.13 12.22
N GLU A 524 -36.10 -5.21 13.01
CA GLU A 524 -37.33 -6.03 13.17
C GLU A 524 -37.93 -5.98 14.60
N GLU A 525 -37.88 -4.86 15.34
CA GLU A 525 -38.78 -4.64 16.49
C GLU A 525 -39.57 -3.35 16.39
#